data_29126c40059f29247d5b705702ec31b4
#
_entry.id   29126c40059f29247d5b705702ec31b4
#
_cell.length_a   1.000
_cell.length_b   1.000
_cell.length_c   1.000
_cell.angle_alpha   90.00
_cell.angle_beta   90.00
_cell.angle_gamma   90.00
#
_symmetry.space_group_name_H-M   'P 1'
#
loop_
_entity.id
_entity.type
_entity.pdbx_description
1 polymer ?
#
loop_
_entity_poly.entity_id
_entity_poly.type
_entity_poly.pdbx_seq_one_letter_code
_entity_poly.pdbx_strand_id
1 'polypeptide(L)'
;IMEQLGLSGAFDLENLELSGFPENVTVISKGTPIFPRLDMDEEIAYIQSQMNAGKPQEKEWNPEEVELKSEKDQIKFDDFDKVEIRVAEVKEVEKVEGSDKLLRFRLDAGDGEDRQILSGIAKFYPNEQELVGKKLQVVANLKPRKMMKKYVSQGMILSAEHDGKLTVLTVDSSVPNGSVIG
;
A
#
# COMPACT_ATOMS: atom_id res chain seq x y z
N ILE A 1 51.95 -6.05 -21.72
CA ILE A 1 52.74 -5.06 -22.52
C ILE A 1 54.21 -5.42 -22.38
N MET A 2 54.79 -5.48 -21.17
CA MET A 2 56.23 -5.72 -20.92
C MET A 2 56.69 -7.03 -21.56
N GLU A 3 55.93 -8.10 -21.41
CA GLU A 3 56.23 -9.41 -22.02
C GLU A 3 56.27 -9.32 -23.57
N GLN A 4 55.35 -8.57 -24.17
CA GLN A 4 55.28 -8.37 -25.62
C GLN A 4 56.42 -7.52 -26.16
N LEU A 5 57.03 -6.68 -25.31
CA LEU A 5 58.20 -5.90 -25.62
C LEU A 5 59.51 -6.62 -25.31
N GLY A 6 59.42 -7.89 -24.84
CA GLY A 6 60.63 -8.67 -24.49
C GLY A 6 61.38 -8.13 -23.26
N LEU A 7 60.73 -7.33 -22.45
CA LEU A 7 61.31 -6.74 -21.25
C LEU A 7 61.08 -7.65 -20.03
N SER A 8 62.12 -8.20 -19.44
CA SER A 8 62.06 -8.98 -18.24
C SER A 8 62.59 -8.16 -17.07
N GLY A 9 61.75 -7.91 -16.09
CA GLY A 9 62.08 -7.20 -14.85
C GLY A 9 60.98 -6.30 -14.35
N ALA A 10 61.02 -5.89 -13.09
CA ALA A 10 60.12 -4.90 -12.55
C ALA A 10 60.54 -3.51 -13.06
N PHE A 11 59.74 -2.93 -13.92
CA PHE A 11 59.87 -1.53 -14.30
C PHE A 11 59.05 -0.67 -13.33
N ASP A 12 59.79 0.23 -12.67
CA ASP A 12 59.14 1.27 -11.85
C ASP A 12 58.75 2.43 -12.76
N LEU A 13 57.48 2.61 -13.01
CA LEU A 13 56.93 3.67 -13.86
C LEU A 13 57.17 5.08 -13.29
N GLU A 14 57.46 5.19 -11.97
CA GLU A 14 57.72 6.49 -11.32
C GLU A 14 59.18 6.96 -11.53
N ASN A 15 60.10 6.04 -11.89
CA ASN A 15 61.52 6.31 -12.05
C ASN A 15 62.03 5.98 -13.46
N LEU A 16 61.19 6.14 -14.50
CA LEU A 16 61.56 5.95 -15.90
C LEU A 16 62.49 7.09 -16.36
N GLU A 17 63.82 6.88 -16.24
CA GLU A 17 64.76 7.71 -16.96
C GLU A 17 64.88 7.24 -18.42
N LEU A 18 64.80 8.19 -19.36
CA LEU A 18 64.88 7.93 -20.81
C LEU A 18 66.18 7.20 -21.24
N SER A 19 67.21 7.23 -20.41
CA SER A 19 68.50 6.56 -20.60
C SER A 19 68.53 5.07 -20.22
N GLY A 20 67.43 4.54 -19.65
CA GLY A 20 67.37 3.18 -19.12
C GLY A 20 66.79 2.12 -20.04
N PHE A 21 66.44 2.43 -21.27
CA PHE A 21 65.95 1.43 -22.23
C PHE A 21 67.09 0.55 -22.71
N PRO A 22 66.98 -0.80 -22.57
CA PRO A 22 67.99 -1.69 -23.06
C PRO A 22 68.16 -1.58 -24.58
N GLU A 23 69.39 -1.49 -25.03
CA GLU A 23 69.71 -1.57 -26.47
C GLU A 23 69.44 -3.02 -26.93
N ASN A 24 68.86 -3.20 -28.09
CA ASN A 24 68.49 -4.49 -28.69
C ASN A 24 67.29 -5.25 -28.05
N VAL A 25 66.19 -4.56 -27.87
CA VAL A 25 64.91 -5.20 -27.48
C VAL A 25 64.30 -5.89 -28.69
N THR A 26 64.09 -7.19 -28.62
CA THR A 26 63.38 -7.95 -29.66
C THR A 26 61.88 -7.95 -29.35
N VAL A 27 61.12 -7.22 -30.11
CA VAL A 27 59.67 -7.22 -30.03
C VAL A 27 59.12 -8.53 -30.62
N ILE A 28 58.09 -9.09 -30.01
CA ILE A 28 57.45 -10.30 -30.52
C ILE A 28 56.88 -10.05 -31.93
N SER A 29 57.03 -11.04 -32.82
CA SER A 29 56.61 -10.92 -34.22
C SER A 29 55.12 -10.73 -34.45
N LYS A 30 54.32 -11.11 -33.47
CA LYS A 30 52.85 -10.95 -33.47
C LYS A 30 52.37 -10.58 -32.09
N GLY A 31 52.00 -9.32 -31.88
CA GLY A 31 51.44 -8.83 -30.66
C GLY A 31 50.01 -9.37 -30.40
N THR A 32 49.73 -9.67 -29.16
CA THR A 32 48.38 -9.94 -28.74
C THR A 32 47.70 -8.63 -28.40
N PRO A 33 46.49 -8.36 -28.89
CA PRO A 33 45.77 -7.11 -28.54
C PRO A 33 45.62 -6.96 -27.03
N ILE A 34 46.04 -5.81 -26.51
CA ILE A 34 45.89 -5.49 -25.07
C ILE A 34 44.42 -5.30 -24.71
N PHE A 35 43.67 -4.81 -25.68
CA PHE A 35 42.21 -4.68 -25.61
C PHE A 35 41.60 -5.55 -26.72
N PRO A 36 41.30 -6.83 -26.43
CA PRO A 36 40.61 -7.69 -27.39
C PRO A 36 39.25 -7.07 -27.73
N ARG A 37 38.81 -7.24 -28.96
CA ARG A 37 37.43 -6.91 -29.29
C ARG A 37 36.51 -7.82 -28.49
N LEU A 38 35.66 -7.22 -27.69
CA LEU A 38 34.62 -7.94 -26.98
C LEU A 38 33.53 -8.37 -27.96
N ASP A 39 33.07 -9.59 -27.85
CA ASP A 39 31.87 -10.02 -28.53
C ASP A 39 30.66 -9.39 -27.80
N MET A 40 29.90 -8.57 -28.54
CA MET A 40 28.78 -7.83 -27.94
C MET A 40 27.72 -8.74 -27.34
N ASP A 41 27.46 -9.89 -27.99
CA ASP A 41 26.43 -10.79 -27.54
C ASP A 41 26.84 -11.53 -26.26
N GLU A 42 28.12 -11.95 -26.18
CA GLU A 42 28.69 -12.55 -24.96
C GLU A 42 28.76 -11.56 -23.79
N GLU A 43 29.16 -10.32 -24.03
CA GLU A 43 29.20 -9.29 -22.99
C GLU A 43 27.80 -8.89 -22.51
N ILE A 44 26.85 -8.75 -23.40
CA ILE A 44 25.46 -8.48 -23.02
C ILE A 44 24.90 -9.63 -22.16
N ALA A 45 25.15 -10.87 -22.56
CA ALA A 45 24.73 -12.04 -21.78
C ALA A 45 25.40 -12.07 -20.39
N TYR A 46 26.70 -11.74 -20.31
CA TYR A 46 27.42 -11.64 -19.05
C TYR A 46 26.87 -10.54 -18.16
N ILE A 47 26.66 -9.33 -18.67
CA ILE A 47 26.09 -8.22 -17.93
C ILE A 47 24.69 -8.56 -17.43
N GLN A 48 23.85 -9.15 -18.27
CA GLN A 48 22.51 -9.61 -17.89
C GLN A 48 22.57 -10.65 -16.78
N SER A 49 23.51 -11.60 -16.84
CA SER A 49 23.69 -12.59 -15.80
C SER A 49 24.09 -11.96 -14.45
N GLN A 50 24.98 -10.97 -14.46
CA GLN A 50 25.41 -10.25 -13.26
C GLN A 50 24.29 -9.37 -12.69
N MET A 51 23.53 -8.69 -13.55
CA MET A 51 22.36 -7.90 -13.12
C MET A 51 21.27 -8.76 -12.51
N ASN A 52 21.10 -9.99 -13.00
CA ASN A 52 20.10 -10.91 -12.48
C ASN A 52 20.59 -11.68 -11.23
N ALA A 53 21.90 -11.87 -11.08
CA ALA A 53 22.49 -12.54 -9.90
C ALA A 53 22.33 -11.71 -8.61
N GLY A 54 22.16 -10.40 -8.70
CA GLY A 54 21.93 -9.50 -7.56
C GLY A 54 20.49 -9.13 -7.29
N LYS A 55 19.57 -9.50 -8.16
CA LYS A 55 18.14 -9.31 -7.88
C LYS A 55 17.70 -10.43 -6.93
N PRO A 56 17.06 -10.09 -5.79
CA PRO A 56 16.26 -11.08 -5.09
C PRO A 56 15.31 -11.67 -6.14
N GLN A 57 15.28 -13.00 -6.26
CA GLN A 57 14.21 -13.61 -7.03
C GLN A 57 12.91 -13.05 -6.45
N GLU A 58 12.27 -12.13 -7.16
CA GLU A 58 10.89 -11.78 -6.88
C GLU A 58 10.14 -13.11 -6.95
N LYS A 59 9.78 -13.63 -5.78
CA LYS A 59 8.90 -14.77 -5.68
C LYS A 59 7.70 -14.39 -6.53
N GLU A 60 7.50 -15.08 -7.64
CA GLU A 60 6.28 -14.92 -8.43
C GLU A 60 5.14 -15.09 -7.44
N TRP A 61 4.48 -13.97 -7.11
CA TRP A 61 3.39 -13.99 -6.15
C TRP A 61 2.21 -14.71 -6.79
N ASN A 62 1.90 -15.88 -6.26
CA ASN A 62 0.72 -16.63 -6.66
C ASN A 62 -0.41 -16.30 -5.68
N PRO A 63 -1.44 -15.56 -6.12
CA PRO A 63 -2.55 -15.21 -5.25
C PRO A 63 -3.32 -16.43 -4.71
N GLU A 64 -3.23 -17.59 -5.36
CA GLU A 64 -3.87 -18.83 -4.91
C GLU A 64 -3.14 -19.50 -3.73
N GLU A 65 -1.86 -19.14 -3.48
CA GLU A 65 -1.05 -19.67 -2.38
C GLU A 65 -1.16 -18.86 -1.09
N VAL A 66 -1.88 -17.72 -1.11
CA VAL A 66 -2.05 -16.87 0.07
C VAL A 66 -3.27 -17.33 0.85
N GLU A 67 -3.06 -18.08 1.91
CA GLU A 67 -4.10 -18.35 2.92
C GLU A 67 -4.36 -17.11 3.76
N LEU A 68 -5.48 -16.45 3.52
CA LEU A 68 -5.96 -15.36 4.36
C LEU A 68 -6.71 -15.94 5.55
N LYS A 69 -6.27 -15.61 6.77
CA LYS A 69 -7.01 -15.90 7.99
C LYS A 69 -8.20 -14.95 8.07
N SER A 70 -9.37 -15.42 7.69
CA SER A 70 -10.62 -14.68 7.76
C SER A 70 -11.69 -15.56 8.41
N GLU A 71 -12.54 -14.95 9.25
CA GLU A 71 -13.71 -15.62 9.83
C GLU A 71 -14.86 -15.80 8.83
N LYS A 72 -14.79 -15.12 7.69
CA LYS A 72 -15.81 -15.13 6.64
C LYS A 72 -15.23 -15.64 5.33
N ASP A 73 -16.09 -16.16 4.48
CA ASP A 73 -15.73 -16.55 3.12
C ASP A 73 -15.17 -15.38 2.32
N GLN A 74 -14.24 -15.66 1.44
CA GLN A 74 -13.68 -14.66 0.53
C GLN A 74 -14.76 -14.18 -0.44
N ILE A 75 -14.78 -12.88 -0.68
CA ILE A 75 -15.65 -12.23 -1.66
C ILE A 75 -14.83 -11.75 -2.85
N LYS A 76 -15.47 -11.62 -4.01
CA LYS A 76 -14.86 -11.00 -5.19
C LYS A 76 -14.83 -9.48 -5.02
N PHE A 77 -13.87 -8.83 -5.67
CA PHE A 77 -13.79 -7.38 -5.70
C PHE A 77 -15.12 -6.73 -6.16
N ASP A 78 -15.75 -7.28 -7.20
CA ASP A 78 -17.04 -6.81 -7.71
C ASP A 78 -18.18 -6.85 -6.68
N ASP A 79 -18.08 -7.69 -5.66
CA ASP A 79 -19.09 -7.74 -4.59
C ASP A 79 -18.83 -6.64 -3.56
N PHE A 80 -17.56 -6.33 -3.28
CA PHE A 80 -17.18 -5.20 -2.43
C PHE A 80 -17.46 -3.86 -3.11
N ASP A 81 -17.19 -3.73 -4.41
CA ASP A 81 -17.41 -2.52 -5.21
C ASP A 81 -18.89 -2.07 -5.25
N LYS A 82 -19.82 -2.98 -4.98
CA LYS A 82 -21.24 -2.65 -4.81
C LYS A 82 -21.55 -1.91 -3.51
N VAL A 83 -20.63 -1.90 -2.54
CA VAL A 83 -20.83 -1.28 -1.24
C VAL A 83 -20.37 0.17 -1.28
N GLU A 84 -21.29 1.09 -1.10
CA GLU A 84 -20.97 2.52 -1.07
C GLU A 84 -20.75 2.97 0.38
N ILE A 85 -19.50 3.29 0.73
CA ILE A 85 -19.14 3.84 2.03
C ILE A 85 -18.90 5.33 1.87
N ARG A 86 -19.52 6.16 2.72
CA ARG A 86 -19.38 7.61 2.70
C ARG A 86 -18.98 8.19 4.04
N VAL A 87 -18.40 9.37 3.99
CA VAL A 87 -18.18 10.21 5.17
C VAL A 87 -19.47 10.95 5.50
N ALA A 88 -19.92 10.83 6.74
CA ALA A 88 -21.10 11.54 7.22
C ALA A 88 -20.85 12.22 8.56
N GLU A 89 -21.23 13.49 8.67
CA GLU A 89 -21.14 14.27 9.90
C GLU A 89 -22.37 14.08 10.78
N VAL A 90 -22.16 13.81 12.04
CA VAL A 90 -23.23 13.71 13.03
C VAL A 90 -23.77 15.11 13.35
N LYS A 91 -24.99 15.39 12.92
CA LYS A 91 -25.71 16.64 13.25
C LYS A 91 -26.42 16.52 14.59
N GLU A 92 -27.10 15.41 14.81
CA GLU A 92 -27.83 15.13 16.02
C GLU A 92 -27.73 13.65 16.38
N VAL A 93 -27.73 13.35 17.67
CA VAL A 93 -27.84 11.99 18.18
C VAL A 93 -28.69 11.99 19.45
N GLU A 94 -29.55 11.00 19.56
CA GLU A 94 -30.45 10.85 20.71
C GLU A 94 -30.73 9.38 21.01
N LYS A 95 -31.07 9.11 22.27
CA LYS A 95 -31.53 7.78 22.69
C LYS A 95 -32.93 7.51 22.14
N VAL A 96 -33.15 6.29 21.68
CA VAL A 96 -34.45 5.89 21.17
C VAL A 96 -35.36 5.51 22.34
N GLU A 97 -36.52 6.18 22.43
CA GLU A 97 -37.51 5.86 23.43
C GLU A 97 -37.97 4.40 23.34
N GLY A 98 -37.95 3.68 24.45
CA GLY A 98 -38.30 2.25 24.52
C GLY A 98 -37.17 1.30 24.09
N SER A 99 -35.92 1.79 23.96
CA SER A 99 -34.76 0.95 23.69
C SER A 99 -33.49 1.44 24.39
N ASP A 100 -32.96 0.62 25.28
CA ASP A 100 -31.68 0.90 25.96
C ASP A 100 -30.46 0.62 25.09
N LYS A 101 -30.67 0.11 23.86
CA LYS A 101 -29.57 -0.32 22.96
C LYS A 101 -29.36 0.61 21.76
N LEU A 102 -30.40 1.37 21.40
CA LEU A 102 -30.41 2.11 20.15
C LEU A 102 -30.14 3.60 20.35
N LEU A 103 -29.26 4.14 19.53
CA LEU A 103 -29.12 5.57 19.25
C LEU A 103 -29.70 5.89 17.88
N ARG A 104 -30.42 7.00 17.78
CA ARG A 104 -30.89 7.60 16.54
C ARG A 104 -29.94 8.72 16.14
N PHE A 105 -29.40 8.63 14.97
CA PHE A 105 -28.52 9.62 14.39
C PHE A 105 -29.21 10.37 13.26
N ARG A 106 -28.99 11.68 13.20
CA ARG A 106 -29.16 12.49 12.00
C ARG A 106 -27.77 12.84 11.46
N LEU A 107 -27.51 12.45 10.23
CA LEU A 107 -26.20 12.51 9.61
C LEU A 107 -26.29 13.27 8.28
N ASP A 108 -25.38 14.21 8.09
CA ASP A 108 -25.14 14.83 6.78
C ASP A 108 -24.14 13.99 6.00
N ALA A 109 -24.61 13.24 5.04
CA ALA A 109 -23.81 12.39 4.14
C ALA A 109 -23.59 13.01 2.75
N GLY A 110 -23.81 14.33 2.62
CA GLY A 110 -23.63 15.05 1.35
C GLY A 110 -24.77 14.88 0.35
N ASP A 111 -25.94 14.35 0.78
CA ASP A 111 -27.09 14.10 -0.10
C ASP A 111 -28.01 15.32 -0.25
N GLY A 112 -27.73 16.41 0.44
CA GLY A 112 -28.59 17.58 0.53
C GLY A 112 -29.68 17.48 1.59
N GLU A 113 -29.98 16.28 2.07
CA GLU A 113 -30.89 16.00 3.18
C GLU A 113 -30.19 15.12 4.23
N ASP A 114 -30.53 15.35 5.50
CA ASP A 114 -29.97 14.55 6.60
C ASP A 114 -30.53 13.12 6.58
N ARG A 115 -29.64 12.14 6.66
CA ARG A 115 -30.02 10.75 6.79
C ARG A 115 -30.33 10.38 8.24
N GLN A 116 -31.37 9.60 8.45
CA GLN A 116 -31.62 8.96 9.74
C GLN A 116 -31.01 7.56 9.76
N ILE A 117 -30.12 7.29 10.72
CA ILE A 117 -29.55 5.97 10.94
C ILE A 117 -29.75 5.57 12.41
N LEU A 118 -30.17 4.33 12.64
CA LEU A 118 -30.27 3.74 13.96
C LEU A 118 -29.13 2.75 14.16
N SER A 119 -28.42 2.87 15.29
CA SER A 119 -27.30 2.00 15.63
C SER A 119 -27.43 1.45 17.04
N GLY A 120 -27.08 0.17 17.24
CA GLY A 120 -27.16 -0.55 18.50
C GLY A 120 -26.05 -0.26 19.50
N ILE A 121 -25.52 0.95 19.52
CA ILE A 121 -24.28 1.30 20.26
C ILE A 121 -24.53 2.11 21.55
N ALA A 122 -25.79 2.31 21.96
CA ALA A 122 -26.12 3.16 23.11
C ALA A 122 -25.42 2.76 24.41
N LYS A 123 -25.15 1.46 24.61
CA LYS A 123 -24.44 0.98 25.81
C LYS A 123 -22.98 1.42 25.88
N PHE A 124 -22.36 1.66 24.72
CA PHE A 124 -20.95 2.06 24.62
C PHE A 124 -20.77 3.58 24.66
N TYR A 125 -21.85 4.33 24.46
CA TYR A 125 -21.87 5.78 24.45
C TYR A 125 -22.92 6.31 25.43
N PRO A 126 -22.65 6.23 26.74
CA PRO A 126 -23.59 6.74 27.76
C PRO A 126 -23.88 8.23 27.62
N ASN A 127 -22.87 9.00 27.16
CA ASN A 127 -23.00 10.40 26.75
C ASN A 127 -22.97 10.46 25.21
N GLU A 128 -24.13 10.27 24.60
CA GLU A 128 -24.26 10.28 23.14
C GLU A 128 -23.86 11.61 22.50
N GLN A 129 -23.94 12.72 23.23
CA GLN A 129 -23.61 14.06 22.69
C GLN A 129 -22.14 14.21 22.29
N GLU A 130 -21.26 13.38 22.83
CA GLU A 130 -19.83 13.36 22.41
C GLU A 130 -19.63 12.95 20.94
N LEU A 131 -20.65 12.38 20.30
CA LEU A 131 -20.62 11.98 18.92
C LEU A 131 -21.01 13.11 17.96
N VAL A 132 -21.70 14.16 18.46
CA VAL A 132 -22.12 15.28 17.64
C VAL A 132 -20.91 16.03 17.07
N GLY A 133 -20.96 16.39 15.80
CA GLY A 133 -19.86 17.04 15.06
C GLY A 133 -18.76 16.10 14.59
N LYS A 134 -18.74 14.83 15.02
CA LYS A 134 -17.78 13.85 14.49
C LYS A 134 -18.18 13.41 13.09
N LYS A 135 -17.18 13.15 12.25
CA LYS A 135 -17.34 12.54 10.93
C LYS A 135 -17.14 11.04 11.01
N LEU A 136 -18.15 10.29 10.61
CA LEU A 136 -18.20 8.84 10.70
C LEU A 136 -18.20 8.22 9.32
N GLN A 137 -17.80 6.95 9.26
CA GLN A 137 -17.94 6.12 8.07
C GLN A 137 -19.31 5.43 8.09
N VAL A 138 -20.06 5.57 7.01
CA VAL A 138 -21.39 4.99 6.87
C VAL A 138 -21.55 4.22 5.57
N VAL A 139 -22.17 3.06 5.62
CA VAL A 139 -22.62 2.36 4.42
C VAL A 139 -23.92 3.04 3.97
N ALA A 140 -23.86 3.71 2.81
CA ALA A 140 -24.88 4.65 2.35
C ALA A 140 -25.94 4.02 1.43
N ASN A 141 -25.61 2.92 0.74
CA ASN A 141 -26.48 2.30 -0.24
C ASN A 141 -27.24 1.05 0.26
N LEU A 142 -27.34 0.88 1.57
CA LEU A 142 -28.17 -0.18 2.12
C LEU A 142 -29.65 0.14 1.96
N LYS A 143 -30.44 -0.91 1.66
CA LYS A 143 -31.89 -0.78 1.61
C LYS A 143 -32.43 -0.27 2.96
N PRO A 144 -33.25 0.79 2.98
CA PRO A 144 -33.82 1.31 4.23
C PRO A 144 -34.56 0.25 5.02
N ARG A 145 -34.31 0.21 6.33
CA ARG A 145 -34.90 -0.78 7.24
C ARG A 145 -35.76 -0.12 8.29
N LYS A 146 -37.02 -0.59 8.42
CA LYS A 146 -37.89 -0.19 9.54
C LYS A 146 -37.41 -0.82 10.84
N MET A 147 -37.26 0.01 11.86
CA MET A 147 -36.89 -0.39 13.24
C MET A 147 -37.90 0.17 14.24
N MET A 148 -38.20 -0.60 15.29
CA MET A 148 -39.14 -0.23 16.34
C MET A 148 -40.54 0.20 15.82
N LYS A 149 -40.97 -0.30 14.65
CA LYS A 149 -42.22 0.09 13.95
C LYS A 149 -42.38 1.57 13.59
N LYS A 150 -41.56 2.46 14.17
CA LYS A 150 -41.68 3.92 14.11
C LYS A 150 -40.56 4.59 13.25
N TYR A 151 -39.36 4.01 13.23
CA TYR A 151 -38.18 4.62 12.63
C TYR A 151 -37.72 3.88 11.36
N VAL A 152 -37.08 4.59 10.48
CA VAL A 152 -36.46 4.02 9.27
C VAL A 152 -34.96 4.33 9.32
N SER A 153 -34.11 3.28 9.33
CA SER A 153 -32.65 3.43 9.21
C SER A 153 -32.28 3.42 7.72
N GLN A 154 -31.57 4.46 7.27
CA GLN A 154 -31.18 4.69 5.88
C GLN A 154 -29.68 4.44 5.65
N GLY A 155 -29.12 3.45 6.32
CA GLY A 155 -27.72 3.09 6.23
C GLY A 155 -27.23 2.40 7.49
N MET A 156 -25.90 2.24 7.60
CA MET A 156 -25.24 1.62 8.74
C MET A 156 -23.95 2.38 9.09
N ILE A 157 -23.79 2.72 10.35
CA ILE A 157 -22.54 3.30 10.88
C ILE A 157 -21.54 2.15 11.07
N LEU A 158 -20.31 2.35 10.60
CA LEU A 158 -19.21 1.42 10.80
C LEU A 158 -18.60 1.60 12.20
N SER A 159 -18.37 0.51 12.89
CA SER A 159 -17.73 0.48 14.19
C SER A 159 -16.85 -0.76 14.32
N ALA A 160 -15.80 -0.65 15.12
CA ALA A 160 -14.94 -1.76 15.50
C ALA A 160 -15.25 -2.16 16.95
N GLU A 161 -15.34 -3.46 17.21
CA GLU A 161 -15.53 -4.02 18.55
C GLU A 161 -14.39 -4.96 18.89
N HIS A 162 -13.81 -4.79 20.07
CA HIS A 162 -12.78 -5.67 20.60
C HIS A 162 -12.86 -5.71 22.13
N ASP A 163 -12.84 -6.90 22.72
CA ASP A 163 -12.89 -7.13 24.18
C ASP A 163 -14.03 -6.38 24.88
N GLY A 164 -15.23 -6.37 24.27
CA GLY A 164 -16.40 -5.71 24.85
C GLY A 164 -16.36 -4.18 24.81
N LYS A 165 -15.41 -3.59 24.08
CA LYS A 165 -15.33 -2.15 23.78
C LYS A 165 -15.67 -1.93 22.32
N LEU A 166 -16.56 -0.97 22.07
CA LEU A 166 -16.94 -0.58 20.71
C LEU A 166 -16.54 0.86 20.45
N THR A 167 -15.95 1.12 19.29
CA THR A 167 -15.59 2.45 18.83
C THR A 167 -16.13 2.67 17.42
N VAL A 168 -16.80 3.80 17.18
CA VAL A 168 -17.22 4.19 15.85
C VAL A 168 -15.99 4.60 15.02
N LEU A 169 -15.97 4.24 13.74
CA LEU A 169 -14.88 4.62 12.86
C LEU A 169 -15.04 6.08 12.43
N THR A 170 -14.10 6.91 12.85
CA THR A 170 -14.09 8.34 12.55
C THR A 170 -13.18 8.66 11.37
N VAL A 171 -13.47 9.77 10.70
CA VAL A 171 -12.68 10.35 9.62
C VAL A 171 -12.20 11.74 10.06
N ASP A 172 -11.06 12.19 9.53
CA ASP A 172 -10.55 13.52 9.80
C ASP A 172 -11.58 14.60 9.44
N SER A 173 -11.67 15.63 10.26
CA SER A 173 -12.65 16.70 10.10
C SER A 173 -12.49 17.52 8.82
N SER A 174 -11.30 17.51 8.21
CA SER A 174 -11.02 18.19 6.94
C SER A 174 -11.66 17.51 5.72
N VAL A 175 -12.02 16.21 5.83
CA VAL A 175 -12.64 15.48 4.71
C VAL A 175 -14.09 15.94 4.52
N PRO A 176 -14.52 16.33 3.30
CA PRO A 176 -15.87 16.79 3.06
C PRO A 176 -16.93 15.70 3.34
N ASN A 177 -18.13 16.15 3.80
CA ASN A 177 -19.28 15.26 3.93
C ASN A 177 -19.67 14.70 2.57
N GLY A 178 -20.07 13.43 2.51
CA GLY A 178 -20.41 12.75 1.24
C GLY A 178 -19.21 12.19 0.47
N SER A 179 -17.96 12.44 0.91
CA SER A 179 -16.79 11.81 0.29
C SER A 179 -16.91 10.30 0.31
N VAL A 180 -16.66 9.66 -0.83
CA VAL A 180 -16.67 8.19 -0.98
C VAL A 180 -15.39 7.61 -0.43
N ILE A 181 -15.50 6.51 0.29
CA ILE A 181 -14.40 5.72 0.84
C ILE A 181 -14.30 4.43 0.03
N GLY A 182 -13.14 4.20 -0.58
CA GLY A 182 -12.87 3.01 -1.39
C GLY A 182 -11.39 2.75 -1.54
#